data_f6958a567a6408477536e37cae3c83d2
#
_entry.id   f6958a567a6408477536e37cae3c83d2
#
_cell.length_a   1.000
_cell.length_b   1.000
_cell.length_c   1.000
_cell.angle_alpha   90.00
_cell.angle_beta   90.00
_cell.angle_gamma   90.00
#
_symmetry.space_group_name_H-M   'P 1'
#
loop_
_entity.id
_entity.type
_entity.pdbx_description
1 polymer ?
#
loop_
_entity_poly.entity_id
_entity_poly.type
_entity_poly.pdbx_seq_one_letter_code
_entity_poly.pdbx_strand_id
1 'polypeptide(L)'
;MEYDPKQLEILMHKVAFTLGSNLKGLLFQQKNILDNQLNNLMIDHNGQAESITPDEIIGAYEIATIHNGHPSYFLCGWEEFYGE
;
A
#
# COMPACT_ATOMS: atom_id res chain seq x y z
N MET A 1 1.21 -17.39 -2.47
CA MET A 1 1.41 -17.73 -1.07
C MET A 1 0.16 -17.41 -0.28
N GLU A 2 -0.21 -18.33 0.57
CA GLU A 2 -1.38 -18.11 1.41
C GLU A 2 -0.97 -17.74 2.82
N TYR A 3 -1.70 -16.82 3.38
CA TYR A 3 -1.46 -16.40 4.74
C TYR A 3 -2.56 -16.94 5.64
N ASP A 4 -2.25 -17.05 6.92
CA ASP A 4 -3.24 -17.38 7.92
C ASP A 4 -4.36 -16.34 7.85
N PRO A 5 -5.61 -16.77 7.70
CA PRO A 5 -6.73 -15.81 7.64
C PRO A 5 -6.77 -14.87 8.84
N LYS A 6 -6.32 -15.35 9.98
CA LYS A 6 -6.29 -14.50 11.17
C LYS A 6 -5.30 -13.37 10.98
N GLN A 7 -4.16 -13.64 10.37
CA GLN A 7 -3.17 -12.60 10.12
C GLN A 7 -3.67 -11.59 9.10
N LEU A 8 -4.41 -12.07 8.10
CA LEU A 8 -5.00 -11.15 7.14
C LEU A 8 -6.02 -10.25 7.80
N GLU A 9 -6.80 -10.80 8.72
CA GLU A 9 -7.78 -10.00 9.44
C GLU A 9 -7.09 -8.94 10.27
N ILE A 10 -6.00 -9.30 10.95
CA ILE A 10 -5.23 -8.34 11.73
C ILE A 10 -4.71 -7.24 10.82
N LEU A 11 -4.18 -7.61 9.67
CA LEU A 11 -3.67 -6.62 8.73
C LEU A 11 -4.77 -5.67 8.29
N MET A 12 -5.93 -6.20 7.95
CA MET A 12 -7.04 -5.36 7.49
C MET A 12 -7.46 -4.38 8.57
N HIS A 13 -7.53 -4.84 9.82
CA HIS A 13 -7.86 -3.94 10.92
C HIS A 13 -6.82 -2.85 11.11
N LYS A 14 -5.57 -3.21 10.99
CA LYS A 14 -4.50 -2.22 11.12
C LYS A 14 -4.55 -1.19 10.01
N VAL A 15 -4.81 -1.64 8.80
CA VAL A 15 -4.91 -0.74 7.65
C VAL A 15 -6.08 0.20 7.83
N ALA A 16 -7.23 -0.35 8.21
CA ALA A 16 -8.43 0.47 8.40
C ALA A 16 -8.21 1.49 9.52
N PHE A 17 -7.58 1.07 10.58
CA PHE A 17 -7.34 1.96 11.72
C PHE A 17 -6.35 3.07 11.33
N THR A 18 -5.30 2.69 10.61
CA THR A 18 -4.23 3.63 10.28
C THR A 18 -4.64 4.62 9.21
N LEU A 19 -5.29 4.13 8.16
CA LEU A 19 -5.61 4.97 7.01
C LEU A 19 -7.01 5.56 7.07
N GLY A 20 -7.92 4.89 7.75
CA GLY A 20 -9.25 5.41 7.95
C GLY A 20 -9.95 5.76 6.64
N SER A 21 -10.57 6.93 6.60
CA SER A 21 -11.35 7.34 5.44
C SER A 21 -10.49 7.60 4.21
N ASN A 22 -9.19 7.69 4.38
CA ASN A 22 -8.31 7.88 3.22
C ASN A 22 -8.43 6.73 2.23
N LEU A 23 -8.81 5.57 2.71
CA LEU A 23 -8.99 4.42 1.82
C LEU A 23 -10.08 4.68 0.79
N LYS A 24 -11.07 5.46 1.13
CA LYS A 24 -12.20 5.71 0.25
C LYS A 24 -11.85 6.57 -0.95
N GLY A 25 -10.77 7.33 -0.83
CA GLY A 25 -10.39 8.22 -1.90
C GLY A 25 -9.45 7.59 -2.92
N LEU A 26 -9.10 6.33 -2.73
CA LEU A 26 -8.17 5.69 -3.63
C LEU A 26 -8.83 5.27 -4.93
N LEU A 27 -8.12 5.50 -6.02
CA LEU A 27 -8.54 5.01 -7.32
C LEU A 27 -8.25 3.52 -7.40
N PHE A 28 -8.86 2.88 -8.39
CA PHE A 28 -8.69 1.44 -8.56
C PHE A 28 -7.22 1.05 -8.68
N GLN A 29 -6.47 1.78 -9.51
CA GLN A 29 -5.06 1.48 -9.68
C GLN A 29 -4.29 1.70 -8.39
N GLN A 30 -4.67 2.72 -7.64
CA GLN A 30 -4.01 2.99 -6.37
C GLN A 30 -4.28 1.89 -5.36
N LYS A 31 -5.49 1.34 -5.36
CA LYS A 31 -5.80 0.22 -4.47
C LYS A 31 -4.96 -0.99 -4.81
N ASN A 32 -4.76 -1.25 -6.10
CA ASN A 32 -3.94 -2.37 -6.51
C ASN A 32 -2.50 -2.20 -6.06
N ILE A 33 -1.97 -0.99 -6.17
CA ILE A 33 -0.61 -0.72 -5.73
C ILE A 33 -0.52 -0.90 -4.22
N LEU A 34 -1.50 -0.39 -3.51
CA LEU A 34 -1.53 -0.54 -2.06
C LEU A 34 -1.55 -2.01 -1.67
N ASP A 35 -2.40 -2.79 -2.33
CA ASP A 35 -2.48 -4.21 -2.03
C ASP A 35 -1.14 -4.89 -2.24
N ASN A 36 -0.45 -4.54 -3.32
CA ASN A 36 0.87 -5.12 -3.59
C ASN A 36 1.86 -4.73 -2.51
N GLN A 37 1.83 -3.49 -2.08
CA GLN A 37 2.73 -3.04 -1.02
C GLN A 37 2.42 -3.72 0.29
N LEU A 38 1.16 -3.90 0.60
CA LEU A 38 0.77 -4.60 1.82
C LEU A 38 1.20 -6.06 1.77
N ASN A 39 1.07 -6.67 0.60
CA ASN A 39 1.54 -8.04 0.44
C ASN A 39 3.04 -8.12 0.67
N ASN A 40 3.79 -7.15 0.17
CA ASN A 40 5.23 -7.12 0.40
C ASN A 40 5.55 -6.98 1.87
N LEU A 41 4.78 -6.19 2.60
CA LEU A 41 4.97 -6.06 4.03
C LEU A 41 4.73 -7.39 4.74
N MET A 42 3.69 -8.10 4.32
CA MET A 42 3.43 -9.41 4.91
C MET A 42 4.59 -10.37 4.67
N ILE A 43 5.14 -10.34 3.46
CA ILE A 43 6.29 -11.19 3.16
C ILE A 43 7.48 -10.79 4.03
N ASP A 44 7.74 -9.50 4.14
CA ASP A 44 8.87 -9.01 4.92
C ASP A 44 8.74 -9.39 6.40
N HIS A 45 7.52 -9.48 6.88
CA HIS A 45 7.25 -9.82 8.27
C HIS A 45 6.91 -11.29 8.45
N ASN A 46 7.21 -12.11 7.45
CA ASN A 46 7.00 -13.57 7.52
C ASN A 46 5.55 -13.93 7.81
N GLY A 47 4.63 -13.14 7.28
CA GLY A 47 3.21 -13.39 7.47
C GLY A 47 2.66 -12.96 8.81
N GLN A 48 3.46 -12.26 9.60
CA GLN A 48 3.07 -11.82 10.94
C GLN A 48 2.59 -10.39 10.91
N ALA A 49 1.29 -10.21 10.68
CA ALA A 49 0.71 -8.86 10.57
C ALA A 49 0.89 -8.07 11.86
N GLU A 50 1.00 -8.78 12.97
CA GLU A 50 1.14 -8.11 14.26
C GLU A 50 2.39 -7.27 14.35
N SER A 51 3.42 -7.62 13.62
CA SER A 51 4.67 -6.88 13.67
C SER A 51 4.75 -5.73 12.68
N ILE A 52 3.76 -5.60 11.81
CA ILE A 52 3.72 -4.49 10.87
C ILE A 52 3.34 -3.21 11.61
N THR A 53 4.13 -2.16 11.43
CA THR A 53 3.90 -0.92 12.15
C THR A 53 2.99 0.02 11.35
N PRO A 54 2.34 0.97 12.01
CA PRO A 54 1.55 1.97 11.28
C PRO A 54 2.38 2.76 10.27
N ASP A 55 3.64 3.06 10.61
CA ASP A 55 4.49 3.80 9.69
C ASP A 55 4.69 3.05 8.38
N GLU A 56 4.80 1.73 8.45
CA GLU A 56 4.95 0.94 7.24
C GLU A 56 3.68 0.98 6.40
N ILE A 57 2.54 0.98 7.06
CA ILE A 57 1.27 1.06 6.35
C ILE A 57 1.11 2.43 5.69
N ILE A 58 1.49 3.49 6.41
CA ILE A 58 1.46 4.82 5.83
C ILE A 58 2.38 4.92 4.64
N GLY A 59 3.56 4.32 4.74
CA GLY A 59 4.49 4.29 3.63
C GLY A 59 3.91 3.61 2.41
N ALA A 60 3.23 2.49 2.64
CA ALA A 60 2.59 1.79 1.54
C ALA A 60 1.51 2.66 0.88
N TYR A 61 0.75 3.36 1.69
CA TYR A 61 -0.28 4.25 1.18
C TYR A 61 0.34 5.39 0.37
N GLU A 62 1.43 5.94 0.87
CA GLU A 62 2.11 7.03 0.16
C GLU A 62 2.61 6.57 -1.20
N ILE A 63 3.18 5.39 -1.26
CA ILE A 63 3.62 4.86 -2.53
C ILE A 63 2.45 4.72 -3.48
N ALA A 64 1.33 4.23 -2.99
CA ALA A 64 0.15 4.05 -3.82
C ALA A 64 -0.37 5.37 -4.35
N THR A 65 -0.38 6.41 -3.52
CA THR A 65 -0.91 7.70 -3.93
C THR A 65 0.05 8.45 -4.84
N ILE A 66 1.34 8.27 -4.64
CA ILE A 66 2.33 8.92 -5.49
C ILE A 66 2.24 8.38 -6.90
N HIS A 67 2.11 7.07 -7.04
CA HIS A 67 1.98 6.49 -8.38
C HIS A 67 0.77 7.03 -9.09
N ASN A 68 -0.32 7.17 -8.35
CA ASN A 68 -1.53 7.77 -8.89
C ASN A 68 -1.97 7.16 -10.22
N GLY A 69 -1.65 5.89 -10.42
CA GLY A 69 -2.04 5.22 -11.63
C GLY A 69 -1.18 5.55 -12.83
N HIS A 70 -0.07 6.21 -12.65
CA HIS A 70 0.82 6.60 -13.73
C HIS A 70 2.20 6.04 -13.50
N PRO A 71 2.42 4.79 -13.88
CA PRO A 71 3.74 4.17 -13.65
C PRO A 71 4.89 4.93 -14.28
N SER A 72 4.63 5.61 -15.38
CA SER A 72 5.67 6.35 -16.05
C SER A 72 6.28 7.44 -15.18
N TYR A 73 5.58 7.85 -14.17
CA TYR A 73 6.08 8.77 -13.20
C TYR A 73 7.46 8.35 -12.74
N PHE A 74 7.57 7.10 -12.37
CA PHE A 74 8.81 6.60 -11.82
C PHE A 74 9.81 6.24 -12.85
N LEU A 75 9.33 5.67 -13.94
CA LEU A 75 10.23 5.13 -14.94
C LEU A 75 10.90 6.21 -15.72
N CYS A 76 10.16 7.25 -16.03
CA CYS A 76 10.63 8.29 -16.90
C CYS A 76 11.07 9.52 -16.15
N GLY A 77 10.91 9.47 -14.87
CA GLY A 77 11.21 10.65 -14.09
C GLY A 77 10.03 11.56 -14.03
N TRP A 78 9.92 12.20 -12.90
CA TRP A 78 8.79 13.06 -12.66
C TRP A 78 8.80 14.27 -13.54
N GLU A 79 9.97 14.70 -13.86
CA GLU A 79 10.12 15.91 -14.64
C GLU A 79 9.41 15.78 -15.97
N GLU A 80 9.49 14.63 -16.56
CA GLU A 80 8.89 14.45 -17.85
C GLU A 80 7.40 14.54 -17.77
N PHE A 81 6.87 13.92 -16.75
CA PHE A 81 5.44 13.86 -16.61
C PHE A 81 4.87 15.18 -16.12
N TYR A 82 5.46 15.72 -15.10
CA TYR A 82 4.96 16.94 -14.53
C TYR A 82 5.37 18.15 -15.33
N GLY A 83 6.38 18.01 -16.11
CA GLY A 83 6.77 19.09 -16.96
C GLY A 83 5.80 19.32 -18.09
N GLU A 84 4.96 18.38 -18.27
CA GLU A 84 4.02 18.54 -19.36
C GLU A 84 2.98 19.54 -19.05
#